data_af5ea9e7dfe6ef161efc335e0de43e21
#
_entry.id   af5ea9e7dfe6ef161efc335e0de43e21
#
_cell.length_a   1.000
_cell.length_b   1.000
_cell.length_c   1.000
_cell.angle_alpha   90.00
_cell.angle_beta   90.00
_cell.angle_gamma   90.00
#
_symmetry.space_group_name_H-M   'P 1'
#
loop_
_entity.id
_entity.type
_entity.pdbx_description
1 polymer ?
#
loop_
_entity_poly.entity_id
_entity_poly.type
_entity_poly.pdbx_seq_one_letter_code
_entity_poly.pdbx_strand_id
1 'polypeptide(L)'
;MEKKTIIDLFESSVKRFPGNPFLWEKTGKRFEPTTYSKIRDLVYEEGAGLVSLGVRKGDNMALLSEGRNAWIIGELAMFYAGATNVPLSIKLEEANDLLFRLVHADVKYIMVSGQQLKKIRAIKDKLPAVRKIIVL
;
A
#
# COMPACT_ATOMS: atom_id res chain seq x y z
N MET A 1 15.25 -25.85 1.15
CA MET A 1 14.27 -25.06 0.36
C MET A 1 14.65 -23.57 0.52
N GLU A 2 14.94 -22.94 -0.59
CA GLU A 2 15.27 -21.50 -0.61
C GLU A 2 14.03 -20.70 -0.18
N LYS A 3 14.18 -19.86 0.85
CA LYS A 3 13.08 -19.01 1.32
C LYS A 3 12.89 -17.89 0.31
N LYS A 4 11.74 -17.87 -0.36
CA LYS A 4 11.36 -16.81 -1.29
C LYS A 4 10.44 -15.81 -0.60
N THR A 5 10.72 -14.54 -0.80
CA THR A 5 9.85 -13.44 -0.36
C THR A 5 8.76 -13.17 -1.39
N ILE A 6 7.76 -12.36 -1.03
CA ILE A 6 6.76 -11.85 -1.98
C ILE A 6 7.45 -11.05 -3.11
N ILE A 7 8.49 -10.28 -2.77
CA ILE A 7 9.30 -9.55 -3.76
C ILE A 7 9.94 -10.51 -4.77
N ASP A 8 10.58 -11.58 -4.28
CA ASP A 8 11.22 -12.57 -5.18
C ASP A 8 10.21 -13.22 -6.13
N LEU A 9 9.01 -13.52 -5.63
CA LEU A 9 7.93 -14.07 -6.45
C LEU A 9 7.46 -13.06 -7.50
N PHE A 10 7.28 -11.80 -7.12
CA PHE A 10 6.89 -10.73 -8.03
C PHE A 10 7.95 -10.51 -9.11
N GLU A 11 9.22 -10.34 -8.74
CA GLU A 11 10.33 -10.14 -9.69
C GLU A 11 10.49 -11.34 -10.65
N SER A 12 10.35 -12.56 -10.13
CA SER A 12 10.37 -13.76 -10.96
C SER A 12 9.22 -13.75 -12.01
N SER A 13 8.03 -13.30 -11.61
CA SER A 13 6.88 -13.17 -12.50
C SER A 13 7.09 -12.08 -13.55
N VAL A 14 7.61 -10.92 -13.15
CA VAL A 14 7.97 -9.84 -14.07
C VAL A 14 8.98 -10.32 -15.11
N LYS A 15 10.03 -11.04 -14.67
CA LYS A 15 11.06 -11.58 -15.57
C LYS A 15 10.50 -12.58 -16.58
N ARG A 16 9.56 -13.42 -16.15
CA ARG A 16 8.98 -14.48 -17.00
C ARG A 16 7.88 -13.98 -17.93
N PHE A 17 7.11 -12.98 -17.47
CA PHE A 17 5.89 -12.55 -18.15
C PHE A 17 5.77 -11.01 -18.24
N PRO A 18 6.82 -10.27 -18.69
CA PRO A 18 6.84 -8.81 -18.58
C PRO A 18 5.68 -8.11 -19.30
N GLY A 19 5.28 -8.64 -20.45
CA GLY A 19 4.21 -8.08 -21.28
C GLY A 19 2.80 -8.58 -20.95
N ASN A 20 2.67 -9.56 -20.05
CA ASN A 20 1.35 -10.08 -19.70
C ASN A 20 0.61 -9.13 -18.75
N PRO A 21 -0.72 -9.07 -18.83
CA PRO A 21 -1.53 -8.37 -17.84
C PRO A 21 -1.30 -8.93 -16.43
N PHE A 22 -1.08 -8.04 -15.49
CA PHE A 22 -1.01 -8.38 -14.06
C PHE A 22 -2.23 -7.88 -13.31
N LEU A 23 -2.57 -6.61 -13.49
CA LEU A 23 -3.72 -6.00 -12.83
C LEU A 23 -4.70 -5.45 -13.86
N TRP A 24 -5.96 -5.46 -13.50
CA TRP A 24 -7.06 -4.93 -14.30
C TRP A 24 -7.83 -3.91 -13.47
N GLU A 25 -8.07 -2.73 -14.01
CA GLU A 25 -8.87 -1.71 -13.37
C GLU A 25 -9.97 -1.21 -14.30
N LYS A 26 -11.13 -0.93 -13.72
CA LYS A 26 -12.26 -0.43 -14.50
C LYS A 26 -12.08 1.06 -14.79
N THR A 27 -11.98 1.41 -16.07
CA THR A 27 -11.95 2.79 -16.56
C THR A 27 -13.20 3.06 -17.36
N GLY A 28 -14.12 3.83 -16.80
CA GLY A 28 -15.44 4.03 -17.40
C GLY A 28 -16.25 2.73 -17.50
N LYS A 29 -16.51 2.25 -18.73
CA LYS A 29 -17.27 1.02 -18.99
C LYS A 29 -16.40 -0.21 -19.28
N ARG A 30 -15.08 -0.07 -19.33
CA ARG A 30 -14.14 -1.12 -19.72
C ARG A 30 -13.17 -1.43 -18.60
N PHE A 31 -12.67 -2.67 -18.59
CA PHE A 31 -11.51 -3.05 -17.79
C PHE A 31 -10.25 -2.91 -18.64
N GLU A 32 -9.27 -2.20 -18.13
CA GLU A 32 -8.01 -1.97 -18.78
C GLU A 32 -6.88 -2.71 -18.05
N PRO A 33 -6.04 -3.45 -18.78
CA PRO A 33 -4.93 -4.18 -18.19
C PRO A 33 -3.72 -3.27 -17.95
N THR A 34 -2.97 -3.59 -16.92
CA THR A 34 -1.63 -3.08 -16.70
C THR A 34 -0.67 -4.25 -16.60
N THR A 35 0.42 -4.21 -17.37
CA THR A 35 1.37 -5.31 -17.47
C THR A 35 2.24 -5.45 -16.23
N TYR A 36 2.83 -6.64 -16.04
CA TYR A 36 3.81 -6.87 -14.96
C TYR A 36 4.96 -5.86 -14.99
N SER A 37 5.53 -5.60 -16.18
CA SER A 37 6.63 -4.63 -16.34
C SER A 37 6.21 -3.23 -15.90
N LYS A 38 5.04 -2.77 -16.35
CA LYS A 38 4.54 -1.43 -15.98
C LYS A 38 4.23 -1.32 -14.48
N ILE A 39 3.65 -2.35 -13.89
CA ILE A 39 3.40 -2.36 -12.43
C ILE A 39 4.72 -2.32 -11.66
N ARG A 40 5.76 -3.05 -12.09
CA ARG A 40 7.08 -2.97 -11.45
C ARG A 40 7.63 -1.55 -11.46
N ASP A 41 7.54 -0.85 -12.59
CA ASP A 41 8.04 0.52 -12.70
C ASP A 41 7.33 1.44 -11.70
N LEU A 42 5.99 1.35 -11.61
CA LEU A 42 5.19 2.11 -10.65
C LEU A 42 5.55 1.76 -9.20
N VAL A 43 5.73 0.48 -8.90
CA VAL A 43 6.14 0.01 -7.57
C VAL A 43 7.51 0.56 -7.18
N TYR A 44 8.45 0.63 -8.11
CA TYR A 44 9.78 1.17 -7.84
C TYR A 44 9.74 2.69 -7.59
N GLU A 45 8.98 3.43 -8.39
CA GLU A 45 8.78 4.87 -8.20
C GLU A 45 8.15 5.16 -6.83
N GLU A 46 7.09 4.44 -6.49
CA GLU A 46 6.38 4.62 -5.23
C GLU A 46 7.23 4.18 -4.04
N GLY A 47 7.93 3.05 -4.14
CA GLY A 47 8.87 2.58 -3.11
C GLY A 47 10.01 3.56 -2.85
N ALA A 48 10.59 4.13 -3.91
CA ALA A 48 11.60 5.18 -3.79
C ALA A 48 11.02 6.45 -3.12
N GLY A 49 9.78 6.81 -3.45
CA GLY A 49 9.06 7.90 -2.79
C GLY A 49 8.88 7.65 -1.30
N LEU A 50 8.50 6.45 -0.90
CA LEU A 50 8.36 6.06 0.52
C LEU A 50 9.68 6.20 1.28
N VAL A 51 10.79 5.72 0.70
CA VAL A 51 12.13 5.87 1.28
C VAL A 51 12.50 7.34 1.43
N SER A 52 12.20 8.17 0.43
CA SER A 52 12.42 9.63 0.47
C SER A 52 11.61 10.32 1.56
N LEU A 53 10.41 9.83 1.86
CA LEU A 53 9.58 10.31 2.97
C LEU A 53 10.07 9.87 4.36
N GLY A 54 11.10 9.02 4.40
CA GLY A 54 11.73 8.56 5.64
C GLY A 54 11.30 7.18 6.11
N VAL A 55 10.54 6.43 5.31
CA VAL A 55 10.17 5.03 5.62
C VAL A 55 11.43 4.19 5.70
N ARG A 56 11.53 3.37 6.74
CA ARG A 56 12.68 2.50 7.00
C ARG A 56 12.24 1.05 7.20
N LYS A 57 13.18 0.15 7.04
CA LYS A 57 12.98 -1.28 7.34
C LYS A 57 12.44 -1.46 8.75
N GLY A 58 11.33 -2.18 8.85
CA GLY A 58 10.66 -2.47 10.12
C GLY A 58 9.58 -1.47 10.51
N ASP A 59 9.42 -0.35 9.80
CA ASP A 59 8.28 0.54 10.03
C ASP A 59 6.97 -0.15 9.67
N ASN A 60 5.95 0.02 10.50
CA ASN A 60 4.60 -0.44 10.19
C ASN A 60 3.83 0.66 9.44
N MET A 61 3.25 0.29 8.31
CA MET A 61 2.46 1.19 7.46
C MET A 61 1.05 0.65 7.30
N ALA A 62 0.06 1.47 7.62
CA ALA A 62 -1.34 1.10 7.35
C ALA A 62 -1.70 1.33 5.89
N LEU A 63 -2.57 0.47 5.37
CA LEU A 63 -3.15 0.59 4.03
C LEU A 63 -4.67 0.51 4.15
N LEU A 64 -5.34 1.63 3.88
CA LEU A 64 -6.79 1.76 3.96
C LEU A 64 -7.33 2.26 2.61
N SER A 65 -7.75 1.36 1.77
CA SER A 65 -8.28 1.66 0.44
C SER A 65 -9.21 0.57 -0.05
N GLU A 66 -10.08 0.93 -0.98
CA GLU A 66 -10.84 0.00 -1.79
C GLU A 66 -9.90 -0.88 -2.64
N GLY A 67 -10.42 -2.04 -3.08
CA GLY A 67 -9.69 -2.91 -4.00
C GLY A 67 -9.51 -2.26 -5.37
N ARG A 68 -8.29 -1.80 -5.66
CA ARG A 68 -7.89 -1.13 -6.91
C ARG A 68 -6.39 -1.35 -7.16
N ASN A 69 -5.92 -1.02 -8.37
CA ASN A 69 -4.51 -1.20 -8.72
C ASN A 69 -3.57 -0.51 -7.74
N ALA A 70 -3.91 0.71 -7.30
CA ALA A 70 -3.13 1.46 -6.33
C ALA A 70 -2.94 0.72 -4.99
N TRP A 71 -3.91 -0.11 -4.59
CA TRP A 71 -3.78 -0.93 -3.38
C TRP A 71 -2.62 -1.93 -3.49
N ILE A 72 -2.56 -2.68 -4.61
CA ILE A 72 -1.49 -3.67 -4.86
C ILE A 72 -0.13 -2.98 -5.06
N ILE A 73 -0.11 -1.88 -5.81
CA ILE A 73 1.12 -1.11 -6.05
C ILE A 73 1.66 -0.59 -4.72
N GLY A 74 0.81 0.02 -3.89
CA GLY A 74 1.19 0.52 -2.58
C GLY A 74 1.71 -0.57 -1.64
N GLU A 75 1.06 -1.73 -1.59
CA GLU A 75 1.53 -2.87 -0.78
C GLU A 75 2.92 -3.34 -1.22
N LEU A 76 3.12 -3.56 -2.52
CA LEU A 76 4.42 -3.95 -3.05
C LEU A 76 5.48 -2.87 -2.80
N ALA A 77 5.15 -1.60 -2.99
CA ALA A 77 6.04 -0.47 -2.70
C ALA A 77 6.48 -0.44 -1.23
N MET A 78 5.57 -0.71 -0.30
CA MET A 78 5.89 -0.85 1.14
C MET A 78 6.93 -1.95 1.37
N PHE A 79 6.76 -3.11 0.73
CA PHE A 79 7.71 -4.22 0.87
C PHE A 79 9.09 -3.87 0.31
N TYR A 80 9.17 -3.18 -0.82
CA TYR A 80 10.45 -2.69 -1.37
C TYR A 80 11.11 -1.63 -0.46
N ALA A 81 10.32 -0.81 0.22
CA ALA A 81 10.82 0.14 1.21
C ALA A 81 11.24 -0.54 2.54
N GLY A 82 10.98 -1.85 2.68
CA GLY A 82 11.28 -2.61 3.89
C GLY A 82 10.25 -2.47 5.00
N ALA A 83 9.10 -1.87 4.73
CA ALA A 83 8.01 -1.71 5.68
C ALA A 83 7.17 -2.99 5.82
N THR A 84 6.43 -3.05 6.91
CA THR A 84 5.40 -4.07 7.15
C THR A 84 4.04 -3.48 6.85
N ASN A 85 3.27 -4.12 5.97
CA ASN A 85 1.91 -3.69 5.66
C ASN A 85 0.94 -4.10 6.78
N VAL A 86 0.12 -3.13 7.21
CA VAL A 86 -1.01 -3.31 8.13
C VAL A 86 -2.30 -2.99 7.34
N PRO A 87 -2.85 -3.96 6.60
CA PRO A 87 -4.05 -3.73 5.81
C PRO A 87 -5.28 -3.57 6.69
N LEU A 88 -6.08 -2.55 6.40
CA LEU A 88 -7.30 -2.24 7.15
C LEU A 88 -8.53 -2.37 6.25
N SER A 89 -9.61 -2.90 6.82
CA SER A 89 -10.88 -3.00 6.10
C SER A 89 -11.54 -1.62 5.96
N ILE A 90 -12.02 -1.31 4.76
CA ILE A 90 -12.85 -0.12 4.52
C ILE A 90 -14.20 -0.15 5.24
N LYS A 91 -14.60 -1.33 5.77
CA LYS A 91 -15.82 -1.49 6.59
C LYS A 91 -15.64 -1.04 8.04
N LEU A 92 -14.44 -0.63 8.45
CA LEU A 92 -14.20 -0.01 9.74
C LEU A 92 -14.79 1.40 9.71
N GLU A 93 -16.00 1.54 10.25
CA GLU A 93 -16.72 2.84 10.31
C GLU A 93 -16.53 3.54 11.65
N GLU A 94 -16.37 2.78 12.74
CA GLU A 94 -16.17 3.33 14.07
C GLU A 94 -14.76 3.91 14.24
N ALA A 95 -14.70 5.18 14.61
CA ALA A 95 -13.44 5.89 14.79
C ALA A 95 -12.53 5.23 15.84
N ASN A 96 -13.12 4.72 16.92
CA ASN A 96 -12.37 4.07 17.99
C ASN A 96 -11.77 2.72 17.56
N ASP A 97 -12.45 1.96 16.71
CA ASP A 97 -11.93 0.69 16.19
C ASP A 97 -10.75 0.93 15.26
N LEU A 98 -10.86 1.93 14.40
CA LEU A 98 -9.77 2.33 13.51
C LEU A 98 -8.57 2.86 14.30
N LEU A 99 -8.82 3.74 15.27
CA LEU A 99 -7.80 4.29 16.15
C LEU A 99 -7.06 3.19 16.92
N PHE A 100 -7.82 2.27 17.53
CA PHE A 100 -7.25 1.14 18.27
C PHE A 100 -6.27 0.34 17.42
N ARG A 101 -6.67 -0.03 16.19
CA ARG A 101 -5.83 -0.83 15.29
C ARG A 101 -4.54 -0.12 14.90
N LEU A 102 -4.63 1.18 14.58
CA LEU A 102 -3.47 1.98 14.20
C LEU A 102 -2.48 2.14 15.36
N VAL A 103 -2.98 2.37 16.56
CA VAL A 103 -2.15 2.50 17.77
C VAL A 103 -1.55 1.15 18.17
N HIS A 104 -2.38 0.10 18.21
CA HIS A 104 -1.95 -1.25 18.59
C HIS A 104 -0.85 -1.80 17.67
N ALA A 105 -0.95 -1.53 16.37
CA ALA A 105 0.05 -1.93 15.39
C ALA A 105 1.26 -0.98 15.31
N ASP A 106 1.33 0.03 16.15
CA ASP A 106 2.42 1.03 16.15
C ASP A 106 2.69 1.62 14.76
N VAL A 107 1.62 1.99 14.05
CA VAL A 107 1.69 2.49 12.69
C VAL A 107 2.40 3.85 12.63
N LYS A 108 3.40 3.95 11.76
CA LYS A 108 4.20 5.17 11.55
C LYS A 108 3.78 5.97 10.31
N TYR A 109 3.20 5.29 9.33
CA TYR A 109 2.76 5.88 8.06
C TYR A 109 1.41 5.30 7.67
N ILE A 110 0.58 6.08 7.00
CA ILE A 110 -0.73 5.64 6.53
C ILE A 110 -0.84 5.94 5.04
N MET A 111 -1.07 4.90 4.23
CA MET A 111 -1.56 5.03 2.86
C MET A 111 -3.07 4.90 2.86
N VAL A 112 -3.76 5.85 2.26
CA VAL A 112 -5.21 5.91 2.30
C VAL A 112 -5.78 6.40 0.97
N SER A 113 -6.88 5.79 0.50
CA SER A 113 -7.59 6.31 -0.67
C SER A 113 -8.31 7.63 -0.34
N GLY A 114 -8.52 8.45 -1.39
CA GLY A 114 -9.27 9.70 -1.24
C GLY A 114 -10.65 9.50 -0.61
N GLN A 115 -11.33 8.37 -0.90
CA GLN A 115 -12.65 8.05 -0.33
C GLN A 115 -12.61 7.78 1.18
N GLN A 116 -11.52 7.17 1.68
CA GLN A 116 -11.37 6.83 3.10
C GLN A 116 -10.65 7.90 3.92
N LEU A 117 -10.08 8.91 3.26
CA LEU A 117 -9.26 9.95 3.91
C LEU A 117 -9.97 10.66 5.06
N LYS A 118 -11.29 10.87 4.96
CA LYS A 118 -12.08 11.51 6.01
C LYS A 118 -12.01 10.75 7.34
N LYS A 119 -11.95 9.43 7.31
CA LYS A 119 -11.84 8.58 8.51
C LYS A 119 -10.52 8.83 9.25
N ILE A 120 -9.43 8.93 8.51
CA ILE A 120 -8.10 9.21 9.07
C ILE A 120 -8.02 10.64 9.62
N ARG A 121 -8.56 11.61 8.88
CA ARG A 121 -8.59 13.02 9.32
C ARG A 121 -9.33 13.21 10.64
N ALA A 122 -10.39 12.45 10.86
CA ALA A 122 -11.20 12.52 12.08
C ALA A 122 -10.43 12.09 13.36
N ILE A 123 -9.37 11.30 13.22
CA ILE A 123 -8.62 10.72 14.35
C ILE A 123 -7.13 11.13 14.35
N LYS A 124 -6.65 11.91 13.38
CA LYS A 124 -5.23 12.18 13.19
C LYS A 124 -4.57 12.79 14.43
N ASP A 125 -5.29 13.63 15.16
CA ASP A 125 -4.77 14.31 16.36
C ASP A 125 -4.57 13.32 17.54
N LYS A 126 -5.13 12.12 17.45
CA LYS A 126 -4.95 11.02 18.40
C LYS A 126 -3.87 10.03 17.96
N LEU A 127 -3.13 10.32 16.89
CA LEU A 127 -2.10 9.47 16.29
C LEU A 127 -0.72 10.17 16.31
N PRO A 128 -0.15 10.47 17.49
CA PRO A 128 1.10 11.22 17.59
C PRO A 128 2.31 10.48 16.99
N ALA A 129 2.25 9.14 16.89
CA ALA A 129 3.31 8.33 16.30
C ALA A 129 3.31 8.32 14.76
N VAL A 130 2.19 8.71 14.13
CA VAL A 130 2.07 8.76 12.68
C VAL A 130 2.80 9.97 12.12
N ARG A 131 3.79 9.71 11.26
CA ARG A 131 4.67 10.72 10.68
C ARG A 131 4.11 11.35 9.42
N LYS A 132 3.50 10.52 8.55
CA LYS A 132 2.93 10.96 7.27
C LYS A 132 1.65 10.20 6.93
N ILE A 133 0.75 10.90 6.26
CA ILE A 133 -0.45 10.34 5.61
C ILE A 133 -0.27 10.56 4.11
N ILE A 134 -0.34 9.49 3.35
CA ILE A 134 -0.12 9.44 1.91
C ILE A 134 -1.46 9.11 1.26
N VAL A 135 -1.89 9.94 0.33
CA VAL A 135 -3.16 9.74 -0.39
C VAL A 135 -2.87 9.08 -1.73
N LEU A 136 -3.57 7.94 -1.97
CA LEU A 136 -3.48 7.16 -3.19
C LEU A 136 -4.38 7.70 -4.30
#